data_bbf3bae3589650c8e0d1b57b87e95455
#
_entry.id   bbf3bae3589650c8e0d1b57b87e95455
#
_cell.length_a   1.000
_cell.length_b   1.000
_cell.length_c   1.000
_cell.angle_alpha   90.00
_cell.angle_beta   90.00
_cell.angle_gamma   90.00
#
_symmetry.space_group_name_H-M   'P 1'
#
loop_
_entity.id
_entity.type
_entity.pdbx_description
1 polymer ?
#
loop_
_entity_poly.entity_id
_entity_poly.type
_entity_poly.pdbx_seq_one_letter_code
_entity_poly.pdbx_strand_id
1 'polypeptide(L)'
;MIIRMKKSDYDAVVQYCLSGLPNESCGLIAGFVDGDVKSIEKVYFLTNLDNNNVHFTMSPKEQFVAVKDARSLGLTMLGNFHSHPETPSRP
;
A
#
# COMPACT_ATOMS: atom_id res chain seq x y z
N MET A 1 -3.95 -19.22 1.65
CA MET A 1 -3.77 -18.11 0.70
C MET A 1 -2.29 -17.80 0.54
N ILE A 2 -1.86 -17.60 -0.69
CA ILE A 2 -0.48 -17.24 -1.00
C ILE A 2 -0.47 -15.83 -1.53
N ILE A 3 0.43 -15.01 -1.01
CA ILE A 3 0.63 -13.64 -1.50
C ILE A 3 2.05 -13.57 -2.06
N ARG A 4 2.17 -13.17 -3.32
CA ARG A 4 3.46 -13.00 -3.98
C ARG A 4 3.74 -11.52 -4.19
N MET A 5 4.97 -11.13 -3.90
CA MET A 5 5.40 -9.75 -4.03
C MET A 5 6.88 -9.74 -4.41
N LYS A 6 7.24 -8.88 -5.35
CA LYS A 6 8.66 -8.70 -5.70
C LYS A 6 9.39 -8.09 -4.51
N LYS A 7 10.62 -8.57 -4.28
CA LYS A 7 11.44 -8.03 -3.20
C LYS A 7 11.66 -6.53 -3.36
N SER A 8 11.82 -6.05 -4.59
CA SER A 8 12.00 -4.62 -4.85
C SER A 8 10.78 -3.82 -4.43
N ASP A 9 9.57 -4.34 -4.61
CA ASP A 9 8.35 -3.67 -4.17
C ASP A 9 8.24 -3.67 -2.66
N TYR A 10 8.59 -4.79 -2.03
CA TYR A 10 8.61 -4.89 -0.57
C TYR A 10 9.59 -3.86 0.02
N ASP A 11 10.80 -3.81 -0.53
CA ASP A 11 11.83 -2.87 -0.06
C ASP A 11 11.36 -1.43 -0.23
N ALA A 12 10.66 -1.12 -1.33
CA ALA A 12 10.14 0.21 -1.58
C ALA A 12 9.07 0.59 -0.55
N VAL A 13 8.20 -0.34 -0.18
CA VAL A 13 7.19 -0.11 0.87
C VAL A 13 7.86 0.17 2.20
N VAL A 14 8.86 -0.63 2.57
CA VAL A 14 9.60 -0.43 3.82
C VAL A 14 10.26 0.95 3.83
N GLN A 15 10.92 1.33 2.75
CA GLN A 15 11.58 2.63 2.66
C GLN A 15 10.58 3.78 2.75
N TYR A 16 9.44 3.65 2.11
CA TYR A 16 8.40 4.67 2.17
C TYR A 16 7.89 4.84 3.60
N CYS A 17 7.64 3.73 4.30
CA CYS A 17 7.18 3.77 5.69
C CYS A 17 8.23 4.39 6.61
N LEU A 18 9.50 4.05 6.41
CA LEU A 18 10.59 4.63 7.22
C LEU A 18 10.74 6.13 6.96
N SER A 19 10.64 6.55 5.71
CA SER A 19 10.78 7.97 5.36
C SER A 19 9.62 8.81 5.87
N GLY A 20 8.47 8.19 6.13
CA GLY A 20 7.29 8.89 6.66
C GLY A 20 7.28 9.06 8.17
N LEU A 21 8.20 8.40 8.88
CA LEU A 21 8.23 8.50 10.34
C LEU A 21 8.38 9.95 10.80
N PRO A 22 7.73 10.36 11.89
CA PRO A 22 6.94 9.54 12.82
C PRO A 22 5.48 9.35 12.41
N ASN A 23 5.08 9.83 11.25
CA ASN A 23 3.69 9.74 10.80
C ASN A 23 3.39 8.38 10.18
N GLU A 24 2.13 8.00 10.21
CA GLU A 24 1.66 6.78 9.59
C GLU A 24 1.68 6.94 8.08
N SER A 25 2.26 5.97 7.37
CA SER A 25 2.32 5.94 5.92
C SER A 25 1.25 4.99 5.37
N CYS A 26 0.77 5.26 4.18
CA CYS A 26 -0.31 4.47 3.59
C CYS A 26 -0.16 4.35 2.08
N GLY A 27 -0.86 3.37 1.52
CA GLY A 27 -0.89 3.17 0.09
C GLY A 27 -1.85 2.08 -0.32
N LEU A 28 -1.89 1.81 -1.62
CA LEU A 28 -2.74 0.79 -2.21
C LEU A 28 -1.89 -0.23 -2.95
N ILE A 29 -2.40 -1.45 -3.03
CA ILE A 29 -1.74 -2.52 -3.77
C ILE A 29 -2.71 -3.10 -4.80
N ALA A 30 -2.17 -3.42 -5.98
CA ALA A 30 -2.94 -3.97 -7.08
C ALA A 30 -2.18 -5.12 -7.73
N GLY A 31 -2.90 -6.05 -8.33
CA GLY A 31 -2.27 -7.19 -8.97
C GLY A 31 -3.28 -8.16 -9.53
N PHE A 32 -2.94 -9.45 -9.48
CA PHE A 32 -3.76 -10.52 -10.02
C PHE A 32 -4.18 -11.49 -8.93
N VAL A 33 -5.37 -12.06 -9.11
CA VAL A 33 -5.88 -13.13 -8.26
C VAL A 33 -6.01 -14.39 -9.14
N ASP A 34 -5.39 -15.47 -8.69
CA ASP A 34 -5.46 -16.76 -9.38
C ASP A 34 -5.64 -17.84 -8.31
N GLY A 35 -6.92 -18.25 -8.11
CA GLY A 35 -7.26 -19.19 -7.06
C GLY A 35 -6.87 -18.65 -5.69
N ASP A 36 -5.99 -19.38 -4.99
CA ASP A 36 -5.49 -18.99 -3.67
C ASP A 36 -4.28 -18.06 -3.72
N VAL A 37 -3.82 -17.70 -4.93
CA VAL A 37 -2.61 -16.88 -5.09
C VAL A 37 -3.01 -15.46 -5.46
N LYS A 38 -2.51 -14.50 -4.69
CA LYS A 38 -2.59 -13.07 -5.01
C LYS A 38 -1.19 -12.58 -5.34
N SER A 39 -1.01 -12.11 -6.57
CA SER A 39 0.28 -11.60 -7.04
C SER A 39 0.24 -10.08 -7.06
N ILE A 40 1.03 -9.45 -6.20
CA ILE A 40 1.12 -7.99 -6.14
C ILE A 40 2.02 -7.53 -7.28
N GLU A 41 1.46 -6.76 -8.20
CA GLU A 41 2.16 -6.28 -9.38
C GLU A 41 2.50 -4.80 -9.30
N LYS A 42 1.73 -4.03 -8.53
CA LYS A 42 1.96 -2.60 -8.41
C LYS A 42 1.58 -2.09 -7.04
N VAL A 43 2.40 -1.17 -6.53
CA VAL A 43 2.18 -0.50 -5.25
C VAL A 43 2.00 0.98 -5.54
N TYR A 44 0.98 1.58 -4.92
CA TYR A 44 0.72 3.02 -5.02
C TYR A 44 0.97 3.64 -3.66
N PHE A 45 1.91 4.58 -3.61
CA PHE A 45 2.26 5.30 -2.39
C PHE A 45 1.41 6.55 -2.31
N LEU A 46 0.61 6.67 -1.26
CA LEU A 46 -0.35 7.75 -1.11
C LEU A 46 0.03 8.67 0.03
N THR A 47 -0.45 9.90 -0.05
CA THR A 47 -0.25 10.89 0.99
C THR A 47 -1.20 10.62 2.15
N ASN A 48 -0.68 10.67 3.38
CA ASN A 48 -1.51 10.65 4.57
C ASN A 48 -1.94 12.10 4.86
N LEU A 49 -3.21 12.40 4.61
CA LEU A 49 -3.74 13.75 4.80
C LEU A 49 -3.81 14.16 6.26
N ASP A 50 -3.90 13.19 7.17
CA ASP A 50 -3.97 13.49 8.61
C ASP A 50 -2.62 13.92 9.17
N ASN A 51 -1.54 13.55 8.50
CA ASN A 51 -0.19 13.86 8.94
C ASN A 51 0.00 13.49 10.41
N ASN A 52 -0.38 12.27 10.76
CA ASN A 52 -0.54 11.80 12.12
C ASN A 52 0.18 10.48 12.31
N ASN A 53 0.58 10.18 13.56
CA ASN A 53 1.29 8.95 13.89
C ASN A 53 0.39 7.79 14.33
N VAL A 54 -0.91 8.03 14.51
CA VAL A 54 -1.87 6.99 14.91
C VAL A 54 -3.05 6.84 13.95
N HIS A 55 -3.23 7.79 13.04
CA HIS A 55 -4.31 7.77 12.06
C HIS A 55 -3.77 8.05 10.67
N PHE A 56 -4.49 7.57 9.68
CA PHE A 56 -4.21 7.96 8.30
C PHE A 56 -5.51 8.19 7.55
N THR A 57 -5.47 9.11 6.61
CA THR A 57 -6.55 9.37 5.68
C THR A 57 -5.94 9.50 4.30
N MET A 58 -6.29 8.58 3.41
CA MET A 58 -5.79 8.61 2.04
C MET A 58 -6.52 9.69 1.25
N SER A 59 -5.78 10.45 0.46
CA SER A 59 -6.36 11.45 -0.44
C SER A 59 -7.33 10.76 -1.42
N PRO A 60 -8.63 11.17 -1.44
CA PRO A 60 -9.57 10.60 -2.40
C PRO A 60 -9.15 10.79 -3.84
N LYS A 61 -8.52 11.92 -4.15
CA LYS A 61 -8.01 12.20 -5.49
C LYS A 61 -6.92 11.23 -5.88
N GLU A 62 -5.96 10.98 -4.97
CA GLU A 62 -4.88 10.04 -5.22
C GLU A 62 -5.40 8.61 -5.33
N GLN A 63 -6.38 8.24 -4.50
CA GLN A 63 -7.01 6.92 -4.60
C GLN A 63 -7.67 6.74 -5.96
N PHE A 64 -8.39 7.74 -6.43
CA PHE A 64 -9.05 7.69 -7.73
C PHE A 64 -8.04 7.48 -8.86
N VAL A 65 -6.94 8.23 -8.82
CA VAL A 65 -5.87 8.10 -9.82
C VAL A 65 -5.27 6.70 -9.80
N ALA A 66 -5.00 6.17 -8.60
CA ALA A 66 -4.43 4.83 -8.45
C ALA A 66 -5.37 3.75 -8.99
N VAL A 67 -6.65 3.83 -8.65
CA VAL A 67 -7.64 2.85 -9.12
C VAL A 67 -7.77 2.90 -10.64
N LYS A 68 -7.79 4.10 -11.20
CA LYS A 68 -7.88 4.29 -12.64
C LYS A 68 -6.65 3.72 -13.35
N ASP A 69 -5.46 3.96 -12.81
CA ASP A 69 -4.22 3.43 -13.36
C ASP A 69 -4.21 1.90 -13.30
N ALA A 70 -4.55 1.32 -12.16
CA ALA A 70 -4.60 -0.13 -12.00
C ALA A 70 -5.55 -0.76 -13.01
N ARG A 71 -6.73 -0.16 -13.18
CA ARG A 71 -7.72 -0.65 -14.13
C ARG A 71 -7.18 -0.59 -15.57
N SER A 72 -6.49 0.48 -15.93
CA SER A 72 -5.90 0.63 -17.26
C SER A 72 -4.83 -0.44 -17.55
N LEU A 73 -4.19 -0.96 -16.50
CA LEU A 73 -3.19 -2.00 -16.61
C LEU A 73 -3.78 -3.42 -16.50
N GLY A 74 -5.10 -3.51 -16.37
CA GLY A 74 -5.76 -4.82 -16.22
C GLY A 74 -5.58 -5.42 -14.84
N LEU A 75 -5.22 -4.62 -13.84
CA LEU A 75 -4.99 -5.10 -12.48
C LEU A 75 -6.23 -4.94 -11.62
N THR A 76 -6.31 -5.80 -10.59
CA THR A 76 -7.36 -5.77 -9.57
C THR A 76 -6.79 -5.12 -8.31
N MET A 77 -7.56 -4.24 -7.68
CA MET A 77 -7.17 -3.69 -6.39
C MET A 77 -7.23 -4.80 -5.34
N LEU A 78 -6.12 -5.07 -4.69
CA LEU A 78 -6.01 -6.16 -3.72
C LEU A 78 -6.18 -5.70 -2.29
N GLY A 79 -5.93 -4.42 -2.01
CA GLY A 79 -6.08 -3.89 -0.67
C GLY A 79 -5.25 -2.64 -0.46
N ASN A 80 -5.05 -2.32 0.81
CA ASN A 80 -4.23 -1.19 1.20
C ASN A 80 -3.16 -1.63 2.19
N PHE A 81 -2.17 -0.76 2.39
CA PHE A 81 -1.18 -0.95 3.45
C PHE A 81 -1.07 0.33 4.26
N HIS A 82 -0.66 0.18 5.51
CA HIS A 82 -0.32 1.32 6.35
C HIS A 82 0.67 0.88 7.42
N SER A 83 1.48 1.83 7.87
CA SER A 83 2.43 1.57 8.95
C SER A 83 1.79 1.90 10.30
N HIS A 84 2.38 1.36 11.38
CA HIS A 84 1.94 1.63 12.75
C HIS A 84 3.15 2.10 13.57
N PRO A 85 3.60 3.36 13.37
CA PRO A 85 4.87 3.79 13.99
C PRO A 85 4.82 3.84 15.52
N GLU A 86 3.63 4.01 16.12
CA GLU A 86 3.48 4.06 17.57
C GLU A 86 3.19 2.71 18.20
N THR A 87 2.94 1.69 17.39
CA THR A 87 2.57 0.37 17.89
C THR A 87 3.70 -0.60 17.61
N PRO A 88 4.25 -1.27 18.64
CA PRO A 88 5.27 -2.28 18.38
C PRO A 88 4.73 -3.38 17.47
N SER A 89 5.60 -3.88 16.60
CA SER A 89 5.27 -5.01 15.74
C SER A 89 4.96 -6.23 16.62
N ARG A 90 3.86 -6.91 16.31
CA ARG A 90 3.44 -8.10 17.03
C ARG A 90 3.38 -9.27 16.09
N PRO A 91 3.87 -10.44 16.54
CA PRO A 91 3.71 -11.65 15.74
C PRO A 91 2.23 -11.99 15.59
#